data_8b4a238717c17d2f1cf75d9687f05841
#
_entry.id   8b4a238717c17d2f1cf75d9687f05841
#
_cell.length_a   1.000
_cell.length_b   1.000
_cell.length_c   1.000
_cell.angle_alpha   90.00
_cell.angle_beta   90.00
_cell.angle_gamma   90.00
#
_symmetry.space_group_name_H-M   'P 1'
#
loop_
_entity.id
_entity.type
_entity.pdbx_description
1 polymer ?
#
loop_
_entity_poly.entity_id
_entity_poly.type
_entity_poly.pdbx_seq_one_letter_code
_entity_poly.pdbx_strand_id
1 'polypeptide(L)'
;PIGKKEEDNVEILKVGKVPKFDFKPKSHFELGEKLNMLDFDLASKTTGSRFVFVKDKLAQLERAISNFMLDCHVIDNGYKEISPPLFASESTMFGTGQLPKFENDQFEIKLEAGSDRKFLIPTAEVILTNIVKEKMLNFKDLPMRFVASTPCFRKEAGSYGKDTKGMIRQHQFYKVEMV
;
A
#
# COMPACT_ATOMS: atom_id res chain seq x y z
N PRO A 1 -21.26 14.54 -17.93
CA PRO A 1 -20.50 13.99 -19.06
C PRO A 1 -19.13 13.50 -18.55
N ILE A 2 -18.69 12.36 -19.07
CA ILE A 2 -17.37 11.81 -18.75
C ILE A 2 -16.34 12.58 -19.57
N GLY A 3 -15.39 13.25 -18.91
CA GLY A 3 -14.26 13.91 -19.55
C GLY A 3 -13.35 12.90 -20.26
N LYS A 4 -12.70 13.33 -21.33
CA LYS A 4 -11.77 12.50 -22.12
C LYS A 4 -10.30 12.74 -21.75
N LYS A 5 -10.01 13.85 -21.09
CA LYS A 5 -8.67 14.32 -20.72
C LYS A 5 -8.65 14.87 -19.30
N GLU A 6 -7.49 15.00 -18.74
CA GLU A 6 -7.30 15.57 -17.40
C GLU A 6 -7.80 17.01 -17.30
N GLU A 7 -7.68 17.78 -18.38
CA GLU A 7 -8.16 19.17 -18.46
C GLU A 7 -9.68 19.28 -18.40
N ASP A 8 -10.40 18.18 -18.66
CA ASP A 8 -11.86 18.12 -18.58
C ASP A 8 -12.35 17.90 -17.12
N ASN A 9 -11.45 17.73 -16.17
CA ASN A 9 -11.79 17.57 -14.75
C ASN A 9 -12.40 18.85 -14.19
N VAL A 10 -13.55 18.71 -13.55
CA VAL A 10 -14.26 19.83 -12.92
C VAL A 10 -14.04 19.77 -11.41
N GLU A 11 -13.53 20.87 -10.82
CA GLU A 11 -13.41 21.00 -9.37
C GLU A 11 -14.84 21.08 -8.77
N ILE A 12 -15.23 20.07 -7.98
CA ILE A 12 -16.56 20.00 -7.37
C ILE A 12 -16.59 20.71 -6.02
N LEU A 13 -15.51 20.61 -5.25
CA LEU A 13 -15.43 21.19 -3.92
C LEU A 13 -13.98 21.55 -3.58
N LYS A 14 -13.80 22.74 -3.03
CA LYS A 14 -12.53 23.20 -2.47
C LYS A 14 -12.72 23.60 -1.03
N VAL A 15 -12.02 22.96 -0.11
CA VAL A 15 -12.08 23.23 1.33
C VAL A 15 -10.76 23.77 1.83
N GLY A 16 -10.83 24.84 2.62
CA GLY A 16 -9.67 25.50 3.21
C GLY A 16 -8.92 26.41 2.24
N LYS A 17 -7.77 26.88 2.69
CA LYS A 17 -6.86 27.74 1.92
C LYS A 17 -5.50 27.08 1.84
N VAL A 18 -4.90 27.06 0.66
CA VAL A 18 -3.51 26.63 0.49
C VAL A 18 -2.61 27.62 1.24
N PRO A 19 -1.79 27.17 2.20
CA PRO A 19 -0.90 28.05 2.92
C PRO A 19 0.13 28.67 1.97
N LYS A 20 0.39 29.96 2.15
CA LYS A 20 1.48 30.64 1.45
C LYS A 20 2.66 30.72 2.41
N PHE A 21 3.79 30.20 1.98
CA PHE A 21 5.04 30.29 2.75
C PHE A 21 5.87 31.46 2.22
N ASP A 22 6.56 32.14 3.10
CA ASP A 22 7.57 33.17 2.81
C ASP A 22 8.97 32.57 2.53
N PHE A 23 9.06 31.24 2.55
CA PHE A 23 10.24 30.47 2.27
C PHE A 23 9.93 29.37 1.24
N LYS A 24 10.96 28.81 0.59
CA LYS A 24 10.84 27.66 -0.30
C LYS A 24 10.70 26.35 0.51
N PRO A 25 9.53 25.68 0.51
CA PRO A 25 9.35 24.41 1.22
C PRO A 25 10.28 23.34 0.67
N LYS A 26 10.84 22.53 1.56
CA LYS A 26 11.60 21.34 1.19
C LYS A 26 10.68 20.17 0.95
N SER A 27 11.09 19.24 0.07
CA SER A 27 10.41 17.99 -0.13
C SER A 27 10.52 17.07 1.09
N HIS A 28 9.64 16.05 1.17
CA HIS A 28 9.67 15.09 2.28
C HIS A 28 11.01 14.35 2.38
N PHE A 29 11.61 13.99 1.26
CA PHE A 29 12.91 13.29 1.28
C PHE A 29 14.05 14.20 1.71
N GLU A 30 14.10 15.47 1.27
CA GLU A 30 15.09 16.44 1.75
C GLU A 30 14.97 16.69 3.27
N LEU A 31 13.75 16.70 3.80
CA LEU A 31 13.53 16.84 5.25
C LEU A 31 13.98 15.58 5.99
N GLY A 32 13.61 14.40 5.50
CA GLY A 32 13.95 13.13 6.10
C GLY A 32 15.45 12.85 6.14
N GLU A 33 16.15 13.14 5.05
CA GLU A 33 17.62 13.04 4.97
C GLU A 33 18.30 14.04 5.90
N LYS A 34 17.86 15.30 5.89
CA LYS A 34 18.41 16.34 6.78
C LYS A 34 18.26 15.98 8.27
N LEU A 35 17.16 15.33 8.63
CA LEU A 35 16.92 14.84 9.99
C LEU A 35 17.59 13.49 10.28
N ASN A 36 18.26 12.90 9.29
CA ASN A 36 18.86 11.55 9.37
C ASN A 36 17.82 10.46 9.71
N MET A 37 16.58 10.66 9.30
CA MET A 37 15.46 9.73 9.57
C MET A 37 15.03 8.94 8.34
N LEU A 38 15.43 9.34 7.12
CA LEU A 38 15.30 8.58 5.88
C LEU A 38 16.69 8.32 5.29
N ASP A 39 16.90 7.10 4.78
CA ASP A 39 18.18 6.69 4.21
C ASP A 39 17.96 5.87 2.93
N PHE A 40 18.02 6.54 1.81
CA PHE A 40 17.85 5.93 0.48
C PHE A 40 19.15 5.29 -0.01
N ASP A 41 20.30 5.84 0.37
CA ASP A 41 21.59 5.31 -0.04
C ASP A 41 21.87 3.94 0.60
N LEU A 42 21.56 3.80 1.88
CA LEU A 42 21.66 2.51 2.57
C LEU A 42 20.70 1.49 1.96
N ALA A 43 19.47 1.89 1.66
CA ALA A 43 18.49 1.02 1.01
C ALA A 43 18.97 0.58 -0.38
N SER A 44 19.53 1.49 -1.16
CA SER A 44 20.08 1.18 -2.48
C SER A 44 21.21 0.15 -2.41
N LYS A 45 22.09 0.24 -1.40
CA LYS A 45 23.21 -0.68 -1.20
C LYS A 45 22.79 -2.07 -0.70
N THR A 46 21.73 -2.13 0.11
CA THR A 46 21.29 -3.38 0.74
C THR A 46 20.22 -4.12 -0.04
N THR A 47 19.36 -3.39 -0.72
CA THR A 47 18.15 -3.96 -1.34
C THR A 47 17.98 -3.52 -2.80
N GLY A 48 18.22 -2.25 -3.10
CA GLY A 48 18.06 -1.68 -4.42
C GLY A 48 17.34 -0.33 -4.40
N SER A 49 17.05 0.19 -5.59
CA SER A 49 16.28 1.41 -5.76
C SER A 49 14.82 1.26 -5.31
N ARG A 50 14.14 2.36 -5.01
CA ARG A 50 12.74 2.40 -4.57
C ARG A 50 12.46 1.67 -3.24
N PHE A 51 13.48 1.56 -2.40
CA PHE A 51 13.38 1.20 -0.98
C PHE A 51 13.92 2.35 -0.14
N VAL A 52 13.56 2.37 1.13
CA VAL A 52 14.03 3.36 2.09
C VAL A 52 14.18 2.73 3.47
N PHE A 53 15.20 3.15 4.21
CA PHE A 53 15.24 2.93 5.65
C PHE A 53 14.57 4.11 6.34
N VAL A 54 13.47 3.84 7.03
CA VAL A 54 12.84 4.79 7.95
C VAL A 54 13.42 4.56 9.34
N LYS A 55 13.96 5.60 9.95
CA LYS A 55 14.76 5.47 11.19
C LYS A 55 14.17 6.29 12.34
N ASP A 56 14.51 5.87 13.56
CA ASP A 56 14.30 6.60 14.82
C ASP A 56 12.84 7.11 14.99
N LYS A 57 12.65 8.39 15.25
CA LYS A 57 11.35 8.99 15.53
C LYS A 57 10.37 8.87 14.38
N LEU A 58 10.85 8.87 13.14
CA LEU A 58 9.98 8.69 12.00
C LEU A 58 9.45 7.24 11.91
N ALA A 59 10.27 6.24 12.22
CA ALA A 59 9.82 4.84 12.32
C ALA A 59 8.81 4.65 13.47
N GLN A 60 9.01 5.34 14.61
CA GLN A 60 8.03 5.34 15.71
C GLN A 60 6.71 5.98 15.28
N LEU A 61 6.77 7.08 14.52
CA LEU A 61 5.58 7.78 14.01
C LEU A 61 4.81 6.91 13.02
N GLU A 62 5.48 6.27 12.07
CA GLU A 62 4.87 5.35 11.11
C GLU A 62 4.08 4.24 11.82
N ARG A 63 4.69 3.60 12.81
CA ARG A 63 4.03 2.59 13.64
C ARG A 63 2.86 3.16 14.45
N ALA A 64 3.02 4.34 15.03
CA ALA A 64 1.96 4.98 15.80
C ALA A 64 0.75 5.32 14.94
N ILE A 65 0.96 5.83 13.72
CA ILE A 65 -0.12 6.13 12.76
C ILE A 65 -0.82 4.83 12.34
N SER A 66 -0.05 3.77 12.06
CA SER A 66 -0.61 2.48 11.67
C SER A 66 -1.50 1.89 12.77
N ASN A 67 -1.03 1.91 14.02
CA ASN A 67 -1.81 1.45 15.17
C ASN A 67 -3.06 2.31 15.38
N PHE A 68 -2.93 3.64 15.28
CA PHE A 68 -4.07 4.55 15.40
C PHE A 68 -5.15 4.25 14.35
N MET A 69 -4.76 4.02 13.09
CA MET A 69 -5.71 3.66 12.02
C MET A 69 -6.41 2.34 12.32
N LEU A 70 -5.67 1.30 12.78
CA LEU A 70 -6.26 0.03 13.17
C LEU A 70 -7.26 0.21 14.31
N ASP A 71 -6.88 0.91 15.37
CA ASP A 71 -7.73 1.12 16.55
C ASP A 71 -9.01 1.85 16.17
N CYS A 72 -8.96 2.90 15.36
CA CYS A 72 -10.15 3.59 14.85
C CYS A 72 -11.09 2.64 14.09
N HIS A 73 -10.55 1.76 13.25
CA HIS A 73 -11.39 0.84 12.49
C HIS A 73 -11.97 -0.28 13.35
N VAL A 74 -11.19 -0.82 14.27
CA VAL A 74 -11.64 -1.88 15.16
C VAL A 74 -12.63 -1.36 16.22
N ILE A 75 -12.28 -0.25 16.89
CA ILE A 75 -13.04 0.26 18.04
C ILE A 75 -14.27 1.05 17.59
N ASP A 76 -14.06 2.01 16.66
CA ASP A 76 -15.12 2.96 16.30
C ASP A 76 -15.98 2.45 15.13
N ASN A 77 -15.43 1.67 14.21
CA ASN A 77 -16.11 1.25 12.99
C ASN A 77 -16.48 -0.24 12.94
N GLY A 78 -16.16 -1.01 13.98
CA GLY A 78 -16.58 -2.41 14.12
C GLY A 78 -15.95 -3.39 13.13
N TYR A 79 -14.76 -3.09 12.62
CA TYR A 79 -13.98 -4.01 11.80
C TYR A 79 -13.32 -5.08 12.67
N LYS A 80 -13.17 -6.28 12.11
CA LYS A 80 -12.34 -7.34 12.71
C LYS A 80 -10.92 -7.22 12.20
N GLU A 81 -9.96 -7.05 13.11
CA GLU A 81 -8.56 -7.08 12.78
C GLU A 81 -8.12 -8.48 12.38
N ILE A 82 -7.38 -8.56 11.28
CA ILE A 82 -6.79 -9.80 10.77
C ILE A 82 -5.29 -9.58 10.56
N SER A 83 -4.49 -10.53 10.99
CA SER A 83 -3.07 -10.63 10.64
C SER A 83 -2.90 -11.70 9.55
N PRO A 84 -2.94 -11.32 8.27
CA PRO A 84 -2.96 -12.28 7.17
C PRO A 84 -1.54 -12.72 6.76
N PRO A 85 -1.42 -13.89 6.06
CA PRO A 85 -0.20 -14.23 5.34
C PRO A 85 0.15 -13.15 4.30
N LEU A 86 1.45 -12.98 4.05
CA LEU A 86 1.95 -12.02 3.04
C LEU A 86 2.15 -12.64 1.65
N PHE A 87 1.90 -13.94 1.52
CA PHE A 87 2.00 -14.69 0.28
C PHE A 87 0.61 -15.08 -0.22
N ALA A 88 0.33 -14.76 -1.46
CA ALA A 88 -0.90 -15.16 -2.14
C ALA A 88 -0.63 -16.23 -3.19
N SER A 89 -1.55 -17.19 -3.34
CA SER A 89 -1.53 -18.11 -4.46
C SER A 89 -2.00 -17.44 -5.75
N GLU A 90 -1.65 -18.00 -6.89
CA GLU A 90 -2.13 -17.52 -8.20
C GLU A 90 -3.66 -17.42 -8.24
N SER A 91 -4.37 -18.43 -7.74
CA SER A 91 -5.83 -18.45 -7.71
C SER A 91 -6.43 -17.35 -6.81
N THR A 92 -5.72 -16.98 -5.73
CA THR A 92 -6.10 -15.87 -4.85
C THR A 92 -5.90 -14.52 -5.54
N MET A 93 -4.79 -14.34 -6.24
CA MET A 93 -4.50 -13.15 -7.04
C MET A 93 -5.48 -12.97 -8.20
N PHE A 94 -5.88 -14.08 -8.81
CA PHE A 94 -6.89 -14.08 -9.87
C PHE A 94 -8.28 -13.70 -9.34
N GLY A 95 -8.66 -14.23 -8.18
CA GLY A 95 -9.96 -13.99 -7.54
C GLY A 95 -10.24 -12.53 -7.19
N THR A 96 -9.21 -11.69 -7.06
CA THR A 96 -9.31 -10.25 -6.80
C THR A 96 -8.91 -9.39 -8.01
N GLY A 97 -8.74 -9.98 -9.20
CA GLY A 97 -8.44 -9.28 -10.43
C GLY A 97 -7.02 -8.71 -10.53
N GLN A 98 -6.09 -9.11 -9.66
CA GLN A 98 -4.68 -8.75 -9.77
C GLN A 98 -4.04 -9.44 -10.97
N LEU A 99 -4.38 -10.70 -11.19
CA LEU A 99 -4.00 -11.45 -12.38
C LEU A 99 -5.18 -11.62 -13.32
N PRO A 100 -4.93 -11.65 -14.64
CA PRO A 100 -3.64 -11.42 -15.32
C PRO A 100 -3.30 -9.93 -15.50
N LYS A 101 -4.22 -9.02 -15.21
CA LYS A 101 -4.18 -7.60 -15.60
C LYS A 101 -2.93 -6.87 -15.12
N PHE A 102 -2.50 -7.11 -13.87
CA PHE A 102 -1.39 -6.43 -13.22
C PHE A 102 -0.19 -7.33 -12.98
N GLU A 103 -0.01 -8.40 -13.77
CA GLU A 103 1.05 -9.39 -13.57
C GLU A 103 2.44 -8.75 -13.55
N ASN A 104 2.69 -7.77 -14.41
CA ASN A 104 3.98 -7.06 -14.49
C ASN A 104 4.31 -6.25 -13.23
N ASP A 105 3.30 -5.90 -12.42
CA ASP A 105 3.47 -5.16 -11.17
C ASP A 105 3.65 -6.07 -9.95
N GLN A 106 3.49 -7.40 -10.10
CA GLN A 106 3.55 -8.34 -8.99
C GLN A 106 4.97 -8.87 -8.76
N PHE A 107 5.36 -9.01 -7.50
CA PHE A 107 6.56 -9.77 -7.12
C PHE A 107 6.22 -11.25 -7.01
N GLU A 108 6.59 -12.02 -7.99
CA GLU A 108 6.48 -13.47 -7.95
C GLU A 108 7.64 -14.07 -7.16
N ILE A 109 7.33 -15.03 -6.29
CA ILE A 109 8.31 -15.72 -5.46
C ILE A 109 8.82 -16.92 -6.26
N LYS A 110 10.15 -17.00 -6.42
CA LYS A 110 10.79 -18.13 -7.09
C LYS A 110 10.79 -19.33 -6.15
N LEU A 111 9.97 -20.32 -6.46
CA LEU A 111 9.90 -21.60 -5.78
C LEU A 111 10.56 -22.71 -6.63
N GLU A 112 10.57 -23.93 -6.11
CA GLU A 112 11.04 -25.11 -6.87
C GLU A 112 10.21 -25.34 -8.12
N ALA A 113 10.84 -25.95 -9.13
CA ALA A 113 10.15 -26.26 -10.38
C ALA A 113 8.94 -27.19 -10.14
N GLY A 114 7.79 -26.85 -10.70
CA GLY A 114 6.54 -27.58 -10.53
C GLY A 114 5.69 -27.15 -9.32
N SER A 115 6.16 -26.21 -8.51
CA SER A 115 5.36 -25.62 -7.43
C SER A 115 4.34 -24.62 -7.98
N ASP A 116 3.20 -24.50 -7.28
CA ASP A 116 2.22 -23.45 -7.58
C ASP A 116 2.83 -22.07 -7.42
N ARG A 117 2.50 -21.17 -8.35
CA ARG A 117 2.97 -19.78 -8.31
C ARG A 117 2.51 -19.08 -7.02
N LYS A 118 3.42 -18.36 -6.39
CA LYS A 118 3.16 -17.53 -5.22
C LYS A 118 3.66 -16.11 -5.46
N PHE A 119 2.96 -15.16 -4.86
CA PHE A 119 3.24 -13.74 -5.02
C PHE A 119 3.29 -13.06 -3.65
N LEU A 120 4.17 -12.07 -3.49
CA LEU A 120 4.05 -11.12 -2.39
C LEU A 120 2.79 -10.27 -2.59
N ILE A 121 2.02 -10.04 -1.53
CA ILE A 121 0.76 -9.30 -1.65
C ILE A 121 0.99 -7.83 -2.04
N PRO A 122 0.30 -7.31 -3.06
CA PRO A 122 0.32 -5.88 -3.38
C PRO A 122 -0.58 -5.04 -2.47
N THR A 123 -1.47 -5.70 -1.75
CA THR A 123 -2.44 -5.17 -0.80
C THR A 123 -3.02 -6.32 0.03
N ALA A 124 -3.36 -6.06 1.29
CA ALA A 124 -4.02 -7.06 2.14
C ALA A 124 -5.41 -7.46 1.60
N GLU A 125 -6.07 -6.61 0.82
CA GLU A 125 -7.34 -6.90 0.14
C GLU A 125 -7.35 -8.27 -0.53
N VAL A 126 -6.25 -8.63 -1.18
CA VAL A 126 -6.11 -9.91 -1.90
C VAL A 126 -6.37 -11.11 -0.98
N ILE A 127 -5.86 -11.07 0.25
CA ILE A 127 -6.06 -12.16 1.22
C ILE A 127 -7.39 -12.02 1.94
N LEU A 128 -7.73 -10.79 2.38
CA LEU A 128 -8.93 -10.53 3.18
C LEU A 128 -10.21 -10.89 2.42
N THR A 129 -10.32 -10.50 1.15
CA THR A 129 -11.46 -10.86 0.29
C THR A 129 -11.59 -12.37 0.11
N ASN A 130 -10.47 -13.07 0.01
CA ASN A 130 -10.46 -14.53 -0.18
C ASN A 130 -10.74 -15.33 1.10
N ILE A 131 -10.92 -14.70 2.26
CA ILE A 131 -11.39 -15.37 3.51
C ILE A 131 -12.72 -16.09 3.28
N VAL A 132 -13.56 -15.54 2.42
CA VAL A 132 -14.89 -16.08 2.08
C VAL A 132 -14.93 -16.80 0.74
N LYS A 133 -13.79 -16.99 0.09
CA LYS A 133 -13.70 -17.72 -1.19
C LYS A 133 -14.33 -19.11 -1.07
N GLU A 134 -15.14 -19.48 -2.06
CA GLU A 134 -15.82 -20.78 -2.13
C GLU A 134 -16.73 -21.10 -0.94
N LYS A 135 -17.20 -20.07 -0.21
CA LYS A 135 -18.12 -20.21 0.90
C LYS A 135 -19.51 -19.70 0.55
N MET A 136 -20.53 -20.46 0.94
CA MET A 136 -21.92 -19.97 0.95
C MET A 136 -22.15 -19.26 2.30
N LEU A 137 -22.41 -17.96 2.26
CA LEU A 137 -22.61 -17.13 3.45
C LEU A 137 -24.10 -17.04 3.80
N ASN A 138 -24.42 -17.03 5.09
CA ASN A 138 -25.75 -16.68 5.54
C ASN A 138 -25.93 -15.16 5.48
N PHE A 139 -27.12 -14.72 5.10
CA PHE A 139 -27.46 -13.29 5.06
C PHE A 139 -27.25 -12.59 6.41
N LYS A 140 -27.55 -13.27 7.52
CA LYS A 140 -27.35 -12.74 8.89
C LYS A 140 -25.90 -12.51 9.29
N ASP A 141 -24.94 -13.10 8.57
CA ASP A 141 -23.50 -12.96 8.83
C ASP A 141 -22.92 -11.73 8.10
N LEU A 142 -23.74 -11.03 7.32
CA LEU A 142 -23.37 -9.86 6.54
C LEU A 142 -23.86 -8.55 7.23
N PRO A 143 -23.15 -7.44 7.07
CA PRO A 143 -21.86 -7.30 6.37
C PRO A 143 -20.70 -7.86 7.20
N MET A 144 -19.74 -8.48 6.55
CA MET A 144 -18.43 -8.83 7.14
C MET A 144 -17.46 -7.68 6.85
N ARG A 145 -16.70 -7.26 7.87
CA ARG A 145 -15.73 -6.17 7.76
C ARG A 145 -14.40 -6.60 8.34
N PHE A 146 -13.35 -6.48 7.56
CA PHE A 146 -11.99 -6.86 7.97
C PHE A 146 -11.03 -5.70 7.79
N VAL A 147 -10.06 -5.56 8.69
CA VAL A 147 -8.97 -4.60 8.59
C VAL A 147 -7.64 -5.30 8.86
N ALA A 148 -6.61 -4.91 8.14
CA ALA A 148 -5.25 -5.39 8.36
C ALA A 148 -4.23 -4.28 8.12
N SER A 149 -3.16 -4.27 8.91
CA SER A 149 -1.95 -3.49 8.63
C SER A 149 -0.86 -4.44 8.17
N THR A 150 -0.41 -4.28 6.93
CA THR A 150 0.59 -5.16 6.33
C THR A 150 1.62 -4.38 5.51
N PRO A 151 2.86 -4.90 5.39
CA PRO A 151 3.69 -4.55 4.25
C PRO A 151 3.00 -4.97 2.96
N CYS A 152 3.14 -4.16 1.92
CA CYS A 152 2.63 -4.41 0.58
C CYS A 152 3.77 -4.24 -0.43
N PHE A 153 3.70 -4.96 -1.55
CA PHE A 153 4.80 -5.08 -2.50
C PHE A 153 4.33 -4.84 -3.92
N ARG A 154 4.93 -3.86 -4.62
CA ARG A 154 4.59 -3.53 -6.01
C ARG A 154 5.86 -3.24 -6.81
N LYS A 155 5.95 -3.78 -8.03
CA LYS A 155 7.08 -3.45 -8.93
C LYS A 155 7.00 -2.04 -9.49
N GLU A 156 5.82 -1.41 -9.47
CA GLU A 156 5.62 -0.07 -10.02
C GLU A 156 6.12 0.04 -11.47
N ALA A 157 5.80 -0.96 -12.30
CA ALA A 157 6.36 -1.18 -13.64
C ALA A 157 6.02 -0.09 -14.65
N GLY A 158 5.17 0.80 -14.45
CA GLY A 158 4.83 1.92 -15.36
C GLY A 158 5.27 3.28 -14.85
N SER A 159 5.97 3.35 -13.70
CA SER A 159 6.27 4.61 -13.03
C SER A 159 7.62 5.18 -13.43
N TYR A 160 7.60 6.33 -14.12
CA TYR A 160 8.80 7.06 -14.55
C TYR A 160 8.72 8.53 -14.13
N GLY A 161 9.87 9.20 -13.98
CA GLY A 161 9.95 10.63 -13.77
C GLY A 161 9.94 11.09 -12.31
N LYS A 162 9.27 12.21 -12.01
CA LYS A 162 9.31 12.88 -10.69
C LYS A 162 8.85 12.02 -9.53
N ASP A 163 7.90 11.10 -9.76
CA ASP A 163 7.30 10.25 -8.73
C ASP A 163 8.23 9.12 -8.26
N THR A 164 9.39 8.95 -8.89
CA THR A 164 10.39 7.95 -8.49
C THR A 164 11.32 8.42 -7.38
N LYS A 165 11.30 9.72 -7.06
CA LYS A 165 12.10 10.29 -5.95
C LYS A 165 11.36 10.22 -4.63
N GLY A 166 12.09 9.90 -3.57
CA GLY A 166 11.54 9.82 -2.22
C GLY A 166 10.65 8.60 -2.00
N MET A 167 9.56 8.78 -1.24
CA MET A 167 8.68 7.70 -0.77
C MET A 167 7.37 7.58 -1.57
N ILE A 168 7.19 8.28 -2.68
CA ILE A 168 5.90 8.29 -3.40
C ILE A 168 5.63 6.97 -4.11
N ARG A 169 6.67 6.36 -4.70
CA ARG A 169 6.59 5.08 -5.42
C ARG A 169 7.66 4.12 -4.92
N GLN A 170 7.27 3.23 -4.02
CA GLN A 170 8.16 2.26 -3.40
C GLN A 170 7.76 0.83 -3.76
N HIS A 171 8.76 -0.06 -3.83
CA HIS A 171 8.55 -1.49 -4.00
C HIS A 171 7.96 -2.15 -2.75
N GLN A 172 8.21 -1.58 -1.59
CA GLN A 172 7.65 -2.00 -0.30
C GLN A 172 7.15 -0.79 0.48
N PHE A 173 5.93 -0.89 1.00
CA PHE A 173 5.31 0.14 1.86
C PHE A 173 4.32 -0.51 2.81
N TYR A 174 3.97 0.18 3.89
CA TYR A 174 2.93 -0.28 4.80
C TYR A 174 1.57 0.30 4.43
N LYS A 175 0.52 -0.50 4.62
CA LYS A 175 -0.86 -0.12 4.31
C LYS A 175 -1.82 -0.68 5.36
N VAL A 176 -2.69 0.17 5.88
CA VAL A 176 -3.88 -0.24 6.62
C VAL A 176 -5.01 -0.38 5.62
N GLU A 177 -5.50 -1.59 5.42
CA GLU A 177 -6.50 -1.96 4.42
C GLU A 177 -7.80 -2.36 5.07
N MET A 178 -8.90 -1.85 4.56
CA MET A 178 -10.26 -2.20 4.96
C MET A 178 -10.97 -2.94 3.82
N VAL A 179 -11.63 -4.04 4.15
CA VAL A 179 -12.43 -4.86 3.23
C VAL A 179 -13.77 -5.19 3.85
#